data_e01574ead1f9f384f03219c191b42571
#
_entry.id   e01574ead1f9f384f03219c191b42571
#
_cell.length_a   1.000
_cell.length_b   1.000
_cell.length_c   1.000
_cell.angle_alpha   90.00
_cell.angle_beta   90.00
_cell.angle_gamma   90.00
#
_symmetry.space_group_name_H-M   'P 1'
#
loop_
_entity.id
_entity.type
_entity.pdbx_description
1 polymer ?
#
loop_
_entity_poly.entity_id
_entity_poly.type
_entity_poly.pdbx_seq_one_letter_code
_entity_poly.pdbx_strand_id
1 'polypeptide(L)'
;MKKKLLVILLLLSGGSAFSQMNGDYNYSIAVRGFSLMQMPKILNETDYSKYVNTYFSGVVMKFNDNQISYRLGGSYLKKTKTFYNNCENCEVVSGDVTDYAFKVGFEKNLNFSRIQPYFGLDLGYRSNKFIGLSQNANTLKEALQNDAISSSKVEATKVGFVATPLIGIKFNVINEVSLFVESSLDFFYSYERQEFVTQDAANFRTLAKTNKAEFLLNPVSVGITIHLGSNK
;
A
#
# COMPACT_ATOMS: atom_id res chain seq x y z
N MET A 1 21.97 -9.07 -31.74
CA MET A 1 20.91 -9.69 -30.95
C MET A 1 21.27 -11.07 -30.40
N LYS A 2 21.88 -11.97 -31.18
CA LYS A 2 22.26 -13.35 -30.78
C LYS A 2 23.19 -13.40 -29.54
N LYS A 3 24.18 -12.48 -29.40
CA LYS A 3 25.09 -12.44 -28.23
C LYS A 3 24.40 -12.06 -26.92
N LYS A 4 23.38 -11.19 -26.94
CA LYS A 4 22.60 -10.81 -25.75
C LYS A 4 21.68 -11.96 -25.28
N LEU A 5 21.13 -12.73 -26.24
CA LEU A 5 20.31 -13.92 -25.95
C LEU A 5 21.14 -15.02 -25.27
N LEU A 6 22.38 -15.20 -25.71
CA LEU A 6 23.32 -16.20 -25.15
C LEU A 6 23.73 -15.87 -23.71
N VAL A 7 23.92 -14.58 -23.38
CA VAL A 7 24.21 -14.13 -22.02
C VAL A 7 23.01 -14.36 -21.09
N ILE A 8 21.78 -14.10 -21.57
CA ILE A 8 20.55 -14.38 -20.81
C ILE A 8 20.38 -15.88 -20.58
N LEU A 9 20.66 -16.71 -21.59
CA LEU A 9 20.58 -18.18 -21.49
C LEU A 9 21.64 -18.72 -20.51
N LEU A 10 22.85 -18.17 -20.50
CA LEU A 10 23.92 -18.51 -19.54
C LEU A 10 23.58 -18.10 -18.11
N LEU A 11 22.93 -16.95 -17.93
CA LEU A 11 22.45 -16.51 -16.61
C LEU A 11 21.30 -17.39 -16.08
N LEU A 12 20.43 -17.89 -16.99
CA LEU A 12 19.36 -18.81 -16.65
C LEU A 12 19.85 -20.23 -16.34
N SER A 13 20.89 -20.71 -17.04
CA SER A 13 21.48 -22.04 -16.80
C SER A 13 22.36 -22.11 -15.55
N GLY A 14 22.98 -21.00 -15.14
CA GLY A 14 23.74 -20.90 -13.88
C GLY A 14 22.88 -21.02 -12.63
N GLY A 15 21.58 -20.73 -12.74
CA GLY A 15 20.64 -20.80 -11.61
C GLY A 15 20.28 -22.23 -11.14
N SER A 16 20.42 -23.23 -12.01
CA SER A 16 20.09 -24.62 -11.69
C SER A 16 21.19 -25.40 -10.95
N ALA A 17 22.40 -24.84 -10.83
CA ALA A 17 23.53 -25.53 -10.19
C ALA A 17 23.61 -25.29 -8.66
N PHE A 18 22.79 -24.42 -8.10
CA PHE A 18 22.75 -24.18 -6.65
C PHE A 18 21.61 -24.98 -6.03
N SER A 19 21.96 -26.16 -5.60
CA SER A 19 21.23 -27.12 -4.77
C SER A 19 20.30 -26.44 -3.74
N GLN A 20 19.12 -27.04 -3.61
CA GLN A 20 18.12 -26.96 -2.54
C GLN A 20 18.65 -26.33 -1.25
N MET A 21 18.34 -25.06 -1.04
CA MET A 21 18.48 -24.42 0.25
C MET A 21 17.30 -24.87 1.12
N ASN A 22 17.41 -26.06 1.69
CA ASN A 22 16.47 -26.59 2.68
C ASN A 22 16.78 -25.96 4.05
N GLY A 23 16.28 -24.78 4.29
CA GLY A 23 16.13 -24.28 5.65
C GLY A 23 14.68 -24.48 6.06
N ASP A 24 14.36 -25.53 6.83
CA ASP A 24 13.06 -25.68 7.47
C ASP A 24 12.93 -24.64 8.58
N TYR A 25 12.61 -23.42 8.21
CA TYR A 25 12.38 -22.34 9.16
C TYR A 25 10.90 -22.29 9.50
N ASN A 26 10.57 -22.39 10.79
CA ASN A 26 9.19 -22.36 11.26
C ASN A 26 8.58 -20.96 11.19
N TYR A 27 9.41 -19.92 11.31
CA TYR A 27 8.95 -18.54 11.36
C TYR A 27 9.78 -17.68 10.43
N SER A 28 9.17 -16.60 9.95
CA SER A 28 9.87 -15.57 9.20
C SER A 28 9.28 -14.21 9.49
N ILE A 29 10.12 -13.17 9.49
CA ILE A 29 9.69 -11.78 9.59
C ILE A 29 10.11 -11.07 8.32
N ALA A 30 9.15 -10.51 7.60
CA ALA A 30 9.38 -9.73 6.40
C ALA A 30 9.12 -8.25 6.68
N VAL A 31 10.06 -7.40 6.28
CA VAL A 31 9.94 -5.94 6.36
C VAL A 31 9.92 -5.38 4.96
N ARG A 32 8.87 -4.58 4.64
CA ARG A 32 8.76 -3.84 3.38
C ARG A 32 9.59 -2.58 3.48
N GLY A 33 10.74 -2.56 2.80
CA GLY A 33 11.65 -1.41 2.76
C GLY A 33 11.15 -0.30 1.84
N PHE A 34 10.58 -0.66 0.68
CA PHE A 34 9.99 0.25 -0.29
C PHE A 34 8.70 -0.32 -0.86
N SER A 35 7.70 0.54 -1.07
CA SER A 35 6.48 0.18 -1.80
C SER A 35 5.98 1.35 -2.63
N LEU A 36 5.50 1.02 -3.82
CA LEU A 36 4.73 1.90 -4.68
C LEU A 36 3.27 1.45 -4.57
N MET A 37 2.40 2.31 -4.06
CA MET A 37 1.01 1.93 -3.78
C MET A 37 0.02 2.99 -4.21
N GLN A 38 -1.17 2.55 -4.56
CA GLN A 38 -2.30 3.42 -4.82
C GLN A 38 -3.07 3.67 -3.52
N MET A 39 -3.37 4.94 -3.24
CA MET A 39 -4.15 5.32 -2.07
C MET A 39 -5.65 5.32 -2.38
N PRO A 40 -6.53 5.02 -1.40
CA PRO A 40 -7.97 5.24 -1.57
C PRO A 40 -8.27 6.69 -1.95
N LYS A 41 -9.27 6.87 -2.82
CA LYS A 41 -9.72 8.20 -3.24
C LYS A 41 -10.21 9.01 -2.04
N ILE A 42 -9.72 10.24 -1.89
CA ILE A 42 -10.13 11.14 -0.82
C ILE A 42 -11.09 12.17 -1.42
N LEU A 43 -12.29 12.31 -0.86
CA LEU A 43 -13.31 13.22 -1.36
C LEU A 43 -13.58 12.99 -2.87
N ASN A 44 -13.63 14.09 -3.64
CA ASN A 44 -13.76 14.07 -5.10
C ASN A 44 -12.43 14.32 -5.81
N GLU A 45 -11.32 13.86 -5.23
CA GLU A 45 -9.98 13.98 -5.79
C GLU A 45 -9.93 13.60 -7.27
N THR A 46 -9.33 14.47 -8.11
CA THR A 46 -9.22 14.25 -9.56
C THR A 46 -8.11 13.26 -9.91
N ASP A 47 -7.00 13.31 -9.19
CA ASP A 47 -5.76 12.57 -9.47
C ASP A 47 -5.55 11.36 -8.53
N TYR A 48 -6.63 10.72 -8.07
CA TYR A 48 -6.57 9.61 -7.11
C TYR A 48 -5.81 8.37 -7.62
N SER A 49 -5.65 8.24 -8.93
CA SER A 49 -4.92 7.12 -9.54
C SER A 49 -3.40 7.21 -9.39
N LYS A 50 -2.87 8.35 -8.92
CA LYS A 50 -1.43 8.52 -8.72
C LYS A 50 -0.90 7.60 -7.63
N TYR A 51 0.24 6.97 -7.93
CA TYR A 51 0.95 6.14 -6.98
C TYR A 51 1.72 6.98 -5.95
N VAL A 52 1.81 6.44 -4.75
CA VAL A 52 2.53 7.04 -3.63
C VAL A 52 3.69 6.12 -3.24
N ASN A 53 4.89 6.69 -3.15
CA ASN A 53 6.05 5.99 -2.63
C ASN A 53 6.00 5.96 -1.11
N THR A 54 6.27 4.79 -0.53
CA THR A 54 6.36 4.60 0.92
C THR A 54 7.62 3.83 1.27
N TYR A 55 8.18 4.13 2.44
CA TYR A 55 9.38 3.49 2.96
C TYR A 55 9.08 2.91 4.34
N PHE A 56 9.53 1.68 4.61
CA PHE A 56 9.36 0.98 5.88
C PHE A 56 7.90 0.99 6.40
N SER A 57 6.96 0.82 5.48
CA SER A 57 5.53 0.99 5.76
C SER A 57 4.82 -0.28 6.22
N GLY A 58 5.50 -1.43 6.27
CA GLY A 58 4.82 -2.67 6.62
C GLY A 58 5.76 -3.77 7.11
N VAL A 59 5.20 -4.58 8.01
CA VAL A 59 5.83 -5.79 8.54
C VAL A 59 4.88 -6.96 8.37
N VAL A 60 5.41 -8.12 8.00
CA VAL A 60 4.66 -9.36 7.87
C VAL A 60 5.38 -10.47 8.65
N MET A 61 4.71 -11.05 9.61
CA MET A 61 5.14 -12.27 10.29
C MET A 61 4.56 -13.46 9.53
N LYS A 62 5.37 -14.51 9.35
CA LYS A 62 4.99 -15.72 8.62
C LYS A 62 5.25 -16.95 9.47
N PHE A 63 4.29 -17.86 9.42
CA PHE A 63 4.39 -19.19 9.99
C PHE A 63 4.50 -20.16 8.82
N ASN A 64 5.66 -20.78 8.67
CA ASN A 64 5.97 -21.59 7.51
C ASN A 64 5.61 -23.06 7.77
N ASP A 65 4.85 -23.64 6.86
CA ASP A 65 4.50 -25.06 6.84
C ASP A 65 4.73 -25.58 5.42
N ASN A 66 5.90 -26.16 5.19
CA ASN A 66 6.33 -26.62 3.88
C ASN A 66 6.21 -25.50 2.81
N GLN A 67 5.37 -25.74 1.79
CA GLN A 67 5.17 -24.78 0.70
C GLN A 67 4.20 -23.63 1.06
N ILE A 68 3.47 -23.75 2.17
CA ILE A 68 2.48 -22.76 2.58
C ILE A 68 3.03 -21.99 3.76
N SER A 69 2.90 -20.67 3.72
CA SER A 69 3.19 -19.81 4.85
C SER A 69 1.95 -19.01 5.20
N TYR A 70 1.52 -19.09 6.44
CA TYR A 70 0.46 -18.26 6.98
C TYR A 70 1.04 -16.87 7.32
N ARG A 71 0.35 -15.84 6.91
CA ARG A 71 0.81 -14.45 6.98
C ARG A 71 0.00 -13.66 8.00
N LEU A 72 0.69 -12.86 8.82
CA LEU A 72 0.11 -11.86 9.70
C LEU A 72 0.81 -10.53 9.42
N GLY A 73 0.11 -9.60 8.80
CA GLY A 73 0.69 -8.35 8.31
C GLY A 73 0.09 -7.11 8.95
N GLY A 74 0.94 -6.13 9.22
CA GLY A 74 0.57 -4.78 9.62
C GLY A 74 1.23 -3.75 8.73
N SER A 75 0.51 -2.69 8.37
CA SER A 75 1.08 -1.54 7.67
C SER A 75 0.57 -0.24 8.26
N TYR A 76 1.43 0.78 8.23
CA TYR A 76 1.13 2.12 8.68
C TYR A 76 1.80 3.14 7.77
N LEU A 77 1.05 4.18 7.40
CA LEU A 77 1.53 5.30 6.62
C LEU A 77 0.91 6.59 7.14
N LYS A 78 1.75 7.61 7.34
CA LYS A 78 1.30 8.99 7.52
C LYS A 78 1.99 9.86 6.49
N LYS A 79 1.21 10.67 5.75
CA LYS A 79 1.73 11.54 4.69
C LYS A 79 0.86 12.75 4.50
N THR A 80 1.47 13.92 4.32
CA THR A 80 0.76 15.12 3.87
C THR A 80 0.47 15.02 2.39
N LYS A 81 -0.75 15.35 1.99
CA LYS A 81 -1.24 15.31 0.60
C LYS A 81 -1.94 16.63 0.26
N THR A 82 -1.66 17.12 -0.95
CA THR A 82 -2.39 18.25 -1.55
C THR A 82 -2.95 17.78 -2.88
N PHE A 83 -4.23 18.03 -3.13
CA PHE A 83 -4.92 17.61 -4.35
C PHE A 83 -6.04 18.58 -4.71
N TYR A 84 -6.53 18.44 -5.95
CA TYR A 84 -7.67 19.22 -6.47
C TYR A 84 -8.94 18.36 -6.40
N ASN A 85 -10.02 18.94 -5.89
CA ASN A 85 -11.35 18.37 -6.02
C ASN A 85 -11.91 18.66 -7.41
N ASN A 86 -12.67 17.68 -7.95
CA ASN A 86 -13.43 17.89 -9.17
C ASN A 86 -14.72 18.68 -8.83
N CYS A 87 -14.70 19.98 -9.05
CA CYS A 87 -15.79 20.89 -8.77
C CYS A 87 -15.77 22.04 -9.79
N GLU A 88 -16.91 22.70 -10.01
CA GLU A 88 -17.03 23.86 -10.90
C GLU A 88 -16.09 25.02 -10.52
N ASN A 89 -15.67 25.10 -9.24
CA ASN A 89 -14.80 26.13 -8.67
C ASN A 89 -13.50 25.56 -8.08
N CYS A 90 -12.93 24.52 -8.67
CA CYS A 90 -11.62 23.92 -8.32
C CYS A 90 -11.10 24.23 -6.90
N GLU A 91 -11.52 23.44 -5.93
CA GLU A 91 -11.00 23.53 -4.56
C GLU A 91 -9.65 22.85 -4.46
N VAL A 92 -8.70 23.51 -3.81
CA VAL A 92 -7.43 22.93 -3.38
C VAL A 92 -7.60 22.42 -1.97
N VAL A 93 -7.34 21.12 -1.78
CA VAL A 93 -7.43 20.46 -0.48
C VAL A 93 -6.04 20.03 -0.05
N SER A 94 -5.62 20.44 1.15
CA SER A 94 -4.33 20.08 1.72
C SER A 94 -4.51 19.57 3.15
N GLY A 95 -3.84 18.46 3.47
CA GLY A 95 -3.94 17.87 4.82
C GLY A 95 -3.14 16.60 4.97
N ASP A 96 -3.31 15.97 6.13
CA ASP A 96 -2.62 14.74 6.49
C ASP A 96 -3.51 13.51 6.27
N VAL A 97 -2.95 12.53 5.56
CA VAL A 97 -3.49 11.19 5.41
C VAL A 97 -2.82 10.27 6.41
N THR A 98 -3.62 9.52 7.15
CA THR A 98 -3.17 8.40 7.97
C THR A 98 -3.84 7.13 7.46
N ASP A 99 -3.06 6.14 7.08
CA ASP A 99 -3.53 4.86 6.56
C ASP A 99 -2.92 3.73 7.38
N TYR A 100 -3.74 2.81 7.86
CA TYR A 100 -3.26 1.59 8.49
C TYR A 100 -4.09 0.40 8.05
N ALA A 101 -3.43 -0.74 7.91
CA ALA A 101 -4.09 -1.99 7.62
C ALA A 101 -3.51 -3.12 8.46
N PHE A 102 -4.39 -4.04 8.83
CA PHE A 102 -4.06 -5.31 9.45
C PHE A 102 -4.61 -6.42 8.57
N LYS A 103 -3.76 -7.38 8.19
CA LYS A 103 -4.11 -8.43 7.24
C LYS A 103 -3.65 -9.79 7.76
N VAL A 104 -4.47 -10.80 7.53
CA VAL A 104 -4.13 -12.21 7.75
C VAL A 104 -4.34 -12.96 6.45
N GLY A 105 -3.50 -13.94 6.17
CA GLY A 105 -3.62 -14.66 4.92
C GLY A 105 -2.64 -15.81 4.80
N PHE A 106 -2.39 -16.20 3.56
CA PHE A 106 -1.43 -17.25 3.24
C PHE A 106 -0.69 -16.92 1.96
N GLU A 107 0.50 -17.46 1.83
CA GLU A 107 1.24 -17.52 0.57
C GLU A 107 1.67 -18.95 0.31
N LYS A 108 1.72 -19.32 -0.97
CA LYS A 108 2.22 -20.61 -1.43
C LYS A 108 3.46 -20.40 -2.28
N ASN A 109 4.57 -20.98 -1.86
CA ASN A 109 5.80 -21.04 -2.64
C ASN A 109 5.67 -22.14 -3.69
N LEU A 110 6.08 -21.84 -4.93
CA LEU A 110 6.00 -22.80 -6.04
C LEU A 110 7.17 -23.76 -6.09
N ASN A 111 8.28 -23.40 -5.49
CA ASN A 111 9.49 -24.23 -5.42
C ASN A 111 10.34 -23.86 -4.19
N PHE A 112 11.38 -24.64 -3.92
CA PHE A 112 12.36 -24.44 -2.84
C PHE A 112 13.76 -24.10 -3.38
N SER A 113 13.85 -23.48 -4.53
CA SER A 113 15.12 -23.04 -5.11
C SER A 113 15.57 -21.70 -4.54
N ARG A 114 16.72 -21.23 -4.98
CA ARG A 114 17.26 -19.90 -4.63
C ARG A 114 16.31 -18.77 -5.04
N ILE A 115 15.60 -18.96 -6.15
CA ILE A 115 14.56 -18.06 -6.64
C ILE A 115 13.23 -18.77 -6.43
N GLN A 116 12.37 -18.23 -5.58
CA GLN A 116 11.09 -18.81 -5.19
C GLN A 116 9.94 -17.90 -5.59
N PRO A 117 9.29 -18.17 -6.73
CA PRO A 117 8.01 -17.54 -7.03
C PRO A 117 6.95 -17.99 -6.02
N TYR A 118 6.08 -17.07 -5.66
CA TYR A 118 4.96 -17.35 -4.75
C TYR A 118 3.73 -16.53 -5.13
N PHE A 119 2.59 -17.01 -4.69
CA PHE A 119 1.33 -16.27 -4.74
C PHE A 119 0.58 -16.45 -3.41
N GLY A 120 -0.37 -15.57 -3.15
CA GLY A 120 -1.12 -15.63 -1.90
C GLY A 120 -2.37 -14.77 -1.92
N LEU A 121 -3.08 -14.82 -0.81
CA LEU A 121 -4.26 -14.03 -0.54
C LEU A 121 -4.23 -13.58 0.92
N ASP A 122 -4.32 -12.27 1.13
CA ASP A 122 -4.49 -11.68 2.45
C ASP A 122 -5.91 -11.11 2.57
N LEU A 123 -6.56 -11.30 3.72
CA LEU A 123 -7.84 -10.69 4.09
C LEU A 123 -7.59 -9.81 5.32
N GLY A 124 -8.26 -8.67 5.42
CA GLY A 124 -8.01 -7.82 6.55
C GLY A 124 -8.92 -6.62 6.66
N TYR A 125 -8.49 -5.73 7.52
CA TYR A 125 -9.14 -4.47 7.84
C TYR A 125 -8.21 -3.32 7.51
N ARG A 126 -8.76 -2.29 6.86
CA ARG A 126 -8.03 -1.06 6.52
C ARG A 126 -8.81 0.16 6.99
N SER A 127 -8.09 1.13 7.50
CA SER A 127 -8.61 2.44 7.86
C SER A 127 -7.74 3.52 7.23
N ASN A 128 -8.40 4.41 6.50
CA ASN A 128 -7.78 5.55 5.87
C ASN A 128 -8.48 6.81 6.39
N LYS A 129 -7.73 7.72 7.00
CA LYS A 129 -8.24 8.97 7.58
C LYS A 129 -7.48 10.15 6.98
N PHE A 130 -8.23 11.13 6.49
CA PHE A 130 -7.72 12.41 6.02
C PHE A 130 -8.26 13.53 6.91
N ILE A 131 -7.39 14.43 7.30
CA ILE A 131 -7.76 15.68 8.00
C ILE A 131 -7.03 16.83 7.30
N GLY A 132 -7.77 17.82 6.83
CA GLY A 132 -7.19 18.91 6.08
C GLY A 132 -8.08 20.14 6.00
N LEU A 133 -7.63 21.07 5.15
CA LEU A 133 -8.33 22.28 4.82
C LEU A 133 -8.63 22.29 3.32
N SER A 134 -9.86 22.66 2.96
CA SER A 134 -10.28 22.95 1.58
C SER A 134 -10.37 24.45 1.40
N GLN A 135 -9.80 24.94 0.30
CA GLN A 135 -9.80 26.35 -0.07
C GLN A 135 -10.19 26.48 -1.53
N ASN A 136 -10.99 27.50 -1.87
CA ASN A 136 -11.34 27.78 -3.25
C ASN A 136 -10.10 28.35 -3.99
N ALA A 137 -9.73 27.73 -5.13
CA ALA A 137 -8.56 28.15 -5.89
C ALA A 137 -8.68 29.56 -6.52
N ASN A 138 -9.91 30.02 -6.76
CA ASN A 138 -10.17 31.35 -7.31
C ASN A 138 -9.98 32.44 -6.26
N THR A 139 -10.40 32.21 -5.00
CA THR A 139 -10.15 33.14 -3.90
C THR A 139 -8.67 33.27 -3.55
N LEU A 140 -7.85 32.24 -3.80
CA LEU A 140 -6.38 32.37 -3.67
C LEU A 140 -5.77 33.35 -4.68
N LYS A 141 -6.36 33.51 -5.86
CA LYS A 141 -5.93 34.50 -6.85
C LYS A 141 -6.45 35.91 -6.54
N GLU A 142 -7.61 36.00 -5.90
CA GLU A 142 -8.27 37.26 -5.52
C GLU A 142 -7.83 37.79 -4.15
N ALA A 143 -7.29 36.94 -3.30
CA ALA A 143 -6.79 37.27 -1.94
C ALA A 143 -5.53 38.18 -1.93
N LEU A 144 -5.01 38.54 -3.11
CA LEU A 144 -4.13 39.73 -3.27
C LEU A 144 -4.88 41.04 -3.05
N GLN A 145 -6.20 41.05 -2.87
CA GLN A 145 -7.08 42.17 -2.60
C GLN A 145 -7.99 41.90 -1.41
N ASN A 146 -7.42 41.91 -0.20
CA ASN A 146 -8.07 42.18 1.10
C ASN A 146 -9.33 41.42 1.55
N ASP A 147 -9.74 40.27 0.99
CA ASP A 147 -10.88 39.53 1.49
C ASP A 147 -10.46 38.24 2.20
N ALA A 148 -11.12 37.96 3.32
CA ALA A 148 -10.87 36.75 4.14
C ALA A 148 -11.10 35.49 3.28
N ILE A 149 -10.05 34.69 3.10
CA ILE A 149 -10.13 33.41 2.38
C ILE A 149 -11.09 32.49 3.13
N SER A 150 -12.24 32.20 2.52
CA SER A 150 -13.14 31.18 3.07
C SER A 150 -12.48 29.82 2.97
N SER A 151 -12.16 29.23 4.10
CA SER A 151 -11.62 27.87 4.20
C SER A 151 -12.61 26.97 4.93
N SER A 152 -12.61 25.69 4.55
CA SER A 152 -13.40 24.67 5.22
C SER A 152 -12.50 23.61 5.79
N LYS A 153 -12.70 23.25 7.06
CA LYS A 153 -12.06 22.07 7.63
C LYS A 153 -12.74 20.83 7.08
N VAL A 154 -11.93 19.89 6.60
CA VAL A 154 -12.41 18.65 6.00
C VAL A 154 -11.85 17.46 6.75
N GLU A 155 -12.73 16.54 7.11
CA GLU A 155 -12.37 15.24 7.65
C GLU A 155 -13.04 14.15 6.81
N ALA A 156 -12.23 13.23 6.24
CA ALA A 156 -12.72 12.07 5.51
C ALA A 156 -12.15 10.80 6.14
N THR A 157 -13.02 9.86 6.48
CA THR A 157 -12.62 8.59 7.07
C THR A 157 -13.23 7.45 6.27
N LYS A 158 -12.40 6.52 5.84
CA LYS A 158 -12.78 5.27 5.18
C LYS A 158 -12.33 4.10 6.02
N VAL A 159 -13.26 3.24 6.34
CA VAL A 159 -13.01 2.08 7.20
C VAL A 159 -13.69 0.88 6.58
N GLY A 160 -12.99 -0.25 6.47
CA GLY A 160 -13.62 -1.41 5.88
C GLY A 160 -12.71 -2.63 5.72
N PHE A 161 -13.25 -3.62 5.02
CA PHE A 161 -12.56 -4.86 4.73
C PHE A 161 -11.74 -4.75 3.46
N VAL A 162 -10.60 -5.44 3.43
CA VAL A 162 -9.73 -5.53 2.28
C VAL A 162 -9.40 -6.99 1.99
N ALA A 163 -9.51 -7.36 0.70
CA ALA A 163 -9.01 -8.63 0.16
C ALA A 163 -7.87 -8.32 -0.81
N THR A 164 -6.74 -8.99 -0.63
CA THR A 164 -5.49 -8.67 -1.30
C THR A 164 -4.88 -9.92 -1.91
N PRO A 165 -5.23 -10.32 -3.14
CA PRO A 165 -4.43 -11.25 -3.91
C PRO A 165 -3.04 -10.65 -4.18
N LEU A 166 -2.03 -11.48 -4.11
CA LEU A 166 -0.64 -11.10 -4.28
C LEU A 166 0.16 -12.13 -5.05
N ILE A 167 1.16 -11.66 -5.74
CA ILE A 167 2.18 -12.47 -6.40
C ILE A 167 3.56 -11.89 -6.10
N GLY A 168 4.56 -12.73 -6.01
CA GLY A 168 5.92 -12.25 -5.74
C GLY A 168 6.98 -13.27 -6.06
N ILE A 169 8.21 -12.80 -5.90
CA ILE A 169 9.42 -13.61 -6.05
C ILE A 169 10.30 -13.34 -4.83
N LYS A 170 10.77 -14.41 -4.19
CA LYS A 170 11.81 -14.36 -3.16
C LYS A 170 13.14 -14.78 -3.78
N PHE A 171 14.18 -14.12 -3.38
CA PHE A 171 15.56 -14.47 -3.68
C PHE A 171 16.31 -14.75 -2.38
N ASN A 172 16.65 -16.01 -2.12
CA ASN A 172 17.38 -16.43 -0.94
C ASN A 172 18.85 -16.06 -1.10
N VAL A 173 19.30 -15.03 -0.39
CA VAL A 173 20.70 -14.57 -0.39
C VAL A 173 21.55 -15.56 0.39
N ILE A 174 21.10 -15.88 1.60
CA ILE A 174 21.60 -16.91 2.50
C ILE A 174 20.42 -17.65 3.10
N ASN A 175 20.65 -18.71 3.86
CA ASN A 175 19.56 -19.51 4.45
C ASN A 175 18.65 -18.68 5.35
N GLU A 176 19.22 -17.75 6.10
CA GLU A 176 18.49 -16.94 7.10
C GLU A 176 17.86 -15.66 6.51
N VAL A 177 18.28 -15.25 5.29
CA VAL A 177 17.86 -13.95 4.71
C VAL A 177 17.48 -14.07 3.25
N SER A 178 16.27 -13.58 2.94
CA SER A 178 15.75 -13.47 1.58
C SER A 178 15.40 -12.03 1.24
N LEU A 179 15.60 -11.64 0.01
CA LEU A 179 14.99 -10.46 -0.59
C LEU A 179 13.69 -10.85 -1.26
N PHE A 180 12.70 -9.99 -1.25
CA PHE A 180 11.46 -10.24 -1.98
C PHE A 180 11.00 -9.02 -2.78
N VAL A 181 10.33 -9.32 -3.87
CA VAL A 181 9.56 -8.36 -4.67
C VAL A 181 8.15 -8.90 -4.78
N GLU A 182 7.16 -8.10 -4.42
CA GLU A 182 5.75 -8.47 -4.36
C GLU A 182 4.91 -7.43 -5.10
N SER A 183 3.91 -7.88 -5.85
CA SER A 183 2.84 -7.06 -6.42
C SER A 183 1.51 -7.52 -5.85
N SER A 184 0.60 -6.59 -5.56
CA SER A 184 -0.70 -6.92 -4.99
C SER A 184 -1.80 -5.98 -5.48
N LEU A 185 -3.04 -6.47 -5.41
CA LEU A 185 -4.24 -5.73 -5.74
C LEU A 185 -5.17 -5.74 -4.54
N ASP A 186 -5.40 -4.58 -3.91
CA ASP A 186 -6.34 -4.46 -2.81
C ASP A 186 -7.76 -4.25 -3.36
N PHE A 187 -8.67 -5.18 -3.09
CA PHE A 187 -10.11 -4.94 -3.19
C PHE A 187 -10.58 -4.41 -1.83
N PHE A 188 -10.84 -3.09 -1.76
CA PHE A 188 -11.21 -2.40 -0.53
C PHE A 188 -12.69 -2.02 -0.54
N TYR A 189 -13.49 -2.68 0.29
CA TYR A 189 -14.89 -2.34 0.52
C TYR A 189 -15.01 -1.57 1.83
N SER A 190 -15.35 -0.27 1.74
CA SER A 190 -15.30 0.65 2.86
C SER A 190 -16.60 1.41 3.08
N TYR A 191 -16.86 1.71 4.35
CA TYR A 191 -17.76 2.75 4.78
C TYR A 191 -16.99 4.07 4.86
N GLU A 192 -17.45 5.06 4.10
CA GLU A 192 -16.87 6.39 4.03
C GLU A 192 -17.75 7.40 4.75
N ARG A 193 -17.12 8.18 5.62
CA ARG A 193 -17.69 9.35 6.27
C ARG A 193 -16.89 10.57 5.90
N GLN A 194 -17.55 11.57 5.32
CA GLN A 194 -16.96 12.87 4.97
C GLN A 194 -17.66 13.96 5.77
N GLU A 195 -16.90 14.85 6.37
CA GLU A 195 -17.37 15.95 7.16
C GLU A 195 -16.68 17.24 6.70
N PHE A 196 -17.49 18.24 6.40
CA PHE A 196 -17.05 19.58 6.04
C PHE A 196 -17.57 20.57 7.08
N VAL A 197 -16.70 21.44 7.59
CA VAL A 197 -17.05 22.51 8.52
C VAL A 197 -16.51 23.82 7.96
N THR A 198 -17.40 24.75 7.59
CA THR A 198 -16.99 26.09 7.15
C THR A 198 -16.37 26.84 8.31
N GLN A 199 -15.27 27.54 8.06
CA GLN A 199 -14.56 28.35 9.06
C GLN A 199 -15.01 29.83 8.98
N ASP A 200 -16.32 30.02 8.85
CA ASP A 200 -16.99 31.33 8.91
C ASP A 200 -17.77 31.46 10.24
N ALA A 201 -18.40 32.62 10.45
CA ALA A 201 -19.19 32.89 11.65
C ALA A 201 -20.36 31.91 11.85
N ALA A 202 -20.81 31.24 10.78
CA ALA A 202 -21.93 30.32 10.80
C ALA A 202 -21.53 28.88 11.19
N ASN A 203 -20.24 28.48 11.04
CA ASN A 203 -19.73 27.13 11.31
C ASN A 203 -20.63 26.01 10.73
N PHE A 204 -21.08 26.19 9.50
CA PHE A 204 -22.00 25.24 8.88
C PHE A 204 -21.32 23.88 8.69
N ARG A 205 -21.99 22.81 9.16
CA ARG A 205 -21.48 21.45 9.13
C ARG A 205 -22.28 20.58 8.17
N THR A 206 -21.59 19.99 7.20
CA THR A 206 -22.16 19.00 6.27
C THR A 206 -21.55 17.64 6.52
N LEU A 207 -22.38 16.60 6.60
CA LEU A 207 -21.96 15.23 6.83
C LEU A 207 -22.50 14.34 5.70
N ALA A 208 -21.61 13.69 4.97
CA ALA A 208 -21.96 12.69 3.96
C ALA A 208 -21.47 11.29 4.41
N LYS A 209 -22.27 10.26 4.15
CA LYS A 209 -21.95 8.86 4.46
C LYS A 209 -22.28 8.01 3.25
N THR A 210 -21.34 7.20 2.80
CA THR A 210 -21.49 6.32 1.64
C THR A 210 -20.69 5.03 1.81
N ASN A 211 -21.12 3.96 1.14
CA ASN A 211 -20.30 2.76 0.99
C ASN A 211 -19.63 2.80 -0.37
N LYS A 212 -18.34 2.42 -0.42
CA LYS A 212 -17.58 2.38 -1.65
C LYS A 212 -16.76 1.11 -1.75
N ALA A 213 -16.62 0.61 -2.98
CA ALA A 213 -15.69 -0.46 -3.34
C ALA A 213 -14.63 0.13 -4.27
N GLU A 214 -13.36 -0.09 -3.95
CA GLU A 214 -12.22 0.45 -4.71
C GLU A 214 -11.22 -0.67 -4.97
N PHE A 215 -10.63 -0.66 -6.19
CA PHE A 215 -9.49 -1.50 -6.54
C PHE A 215 -8.23 -0.63 -6.49
N LEU A 216 -7.27 -1.02 -5.66
CA LEU A 216 -6.04 -0.27 -5.42
C LEU A 216 -4.84 -1.15 -5.78
N LEU A 217 -4.15 -0.78 -6.84
CA LEU A 217 -2.99 -1.51 -7.31
C LEU A 217 -1.74 -1.10 -6.53
N ASN A 218 -1.02 -2.09 -6.02
CA ASN A 218 0.29 -1.94 -5.42
C ASN A 218 1.30 -2.68 -6.32
N PRO A 219 1.80 -2.03 -7.39
CA PRO A 219 2.53 -2.72 -8.44
C PRO A 219 3.86 -3.29 -7.97
N VAL A 220 4.49 -2.65 -7.00
CA VAL A 220 5.80 -3.07 -6.50
C VAL A 220 5.93 -2.79 -5.02
N SER A 221 6.30 -3.84 -4.28
CA SER A 221 6.82 -3.77 -2.91
C SER A 221 8.12 -4.57 -2.84
N VAL A 222 9.15 -4.00 -2.27
CA VAL A 222 10.46 -4.64 -2.11
C VAL A 222 10.82 -4.66 -0.63
N GLY A 223 11.40 -5.76 -0.19
CA GLY A 223 11.79 -5.88 1.21
C GLY A 223 12.71 -7.04 1.49
N ILE A 224 12.93 -7.26 2.78
CA ILE A 224 13.81 -8.29 3.31
C ILE A 224 12.97 -9.21 4.19
N THR A 225 13.21 -10.51 4.07
CA THR A 225 12.67 -11.53 4.97
C THR A 225 13.80 -12.16 5.76
N ILE A 226 13.64 -12.23 7.07
CA ILE A 226 14.55 -12.92 8.00
C ILE A 226 13.85 -14.19 8.43
N HIS A 227 14.52 -15.32 8.26
CA HIS A 227 14.03 -16.66 8.62
C HIS A 227 14.56 -17.06 9.99
N LEU A 228 13.68 -17.57 10.86
CA LEU A 228 13.97 -17.87 12.27
C LEU A 228 13.50 -19.28 12.62
N GLY A 229 14.19 -19.92 13.58
CA GLY A 229 13.78 -21.23 14.09
C GLY A 229 14.04 -22.36 13.09
N SER A 230 15.32 -22.66 12.80
CA SER A 230 15.69 -23.88 12.05
C SER A 230 15.45 -25.11 12.93
N ASN A 231 14.65 -26.04 12.45
CA ASN A 231 14.66 -27.40 12.99
C ASN A 231 15.95 -28.07 12.53
N LYS A 232 16.89 -28.26 13.45
CA LYS A 232 18.07 -29.11 13.25
C LYS A 232 17.65 -30.56 13.38
#